data_d5db38f2c6bbc63318fde3c6cc7a2a6d
#
_entry.id   d5db38f2c6bbc63318fde3c6cc7a2a6d
#
_cell.length_a   1.000
_cell.length_b   1.000
_cell.length_c   1.000
_cell.angle_alpha   90.00
_cell.angle_beta   90.00
_cell.angle_gamma   90.00
#
_symmetry.space_group_name_H-M   'P 1'
#
loop_
_entity.id
_entity.type
_entity.pdbx_description
1 polymer ?
#
loop_
_entity_poly.entity_id
_entity_poly.type
_entity_poly.pdbx_seq_one_letter_code
_entity_poly.pdbx_strand_id
1 'polypeptide(L)'
;MGFPYWLFQVLPEVCPDLLPGKGYASLGFIYEPGHDLPVGMSQRRHMGIDRVFLNCAVCHAATVRTSPDAKPMLVAGMPANQLDLMGFQKFVQACVNDRRFTPAQVVPRIAEKSGGLGILDERIIYPLGIHLMRDGVAGLLGRLNFIHLQPDWGPGRVDTFNSAKAIFGVPFERLPKEELVGVADFPAIWNQGRKQGMQLHWDGNNSRVEERNLSAAFGTGATPKLIDHAAIARI
;
A
#
# COMPACT_ATOMS: atom_id res chain seq x y z
N MET A 1 6.47 -7.32 4.16
CA MET A 1 6.67 -8.26 3.03
C MET A 1 5.91 -7.72 1.83
N GLY A 2 6.52 -7.71 0.60
CA GLY A 2 5.84 -7.24 -0.61
C GLY A 2 4.88 -8.29 -1.17
N PHE A 3 3.91 -7.84 -1.97
CA PHE A 3 3.02 -8.72 -2.72
C PHE A 3 3.81 -9.40 -3.85
N PRO A 4 3.63 -10.71 -4.12
CA PRO A 4 4.11 -11.30 -5.37
C PRO A 4 3.53 -10.53 -6.58
N TYR A 5 4.38 -10.14 -7.53
CA TYR A 5 4.01 -9.23 -8.62
C TYR A 5 2.76 -9.69 -9.38
N TRP A 6 2.77 -10.93 -9.85
CA TRP A 6 1.65 -11.45 -10.63
C TRP A 6 0.38 -11.64 -9.81
N LEU A 7 0.48 -11.98 -8.50
CA LEU A 7 -0.68 -12.00 -7.63
C LEU A 7 -1.29 -10.59 -7.48
N PHE A 8 -0.46 -9.56 -7.29
CA PHE A 8 -0.93 -8.19 -7.28
C PHE A 8 -1.64 -7.82 -8.58
N GLN A 9 -1.08 -8.20 -9.73
CA GLN A 9 -1.63 -7.88 -11.04
C GLN A 9 -3.00 -8.52 -11.32
N VAL A 10 -3.25 -9.74 -10.84
CA VAL A 10 -4.51 -10.46 -11.13
C VAL A 10 -5.58 -10.29 -10.06
N LEU A 11 -5.25 -9.77 -8.88
CA LEU A 11 -6.18 -9.65 -7.76
C LEU A 11 -7.48 -8.91 -8.14
N PRO A 12 -7.45 -7.78 -8.88
CA PRO A 12 -8.66 -7.11 -9.36
C PRO A 12 -9.54 -7.94 -10.31
N GLU A 13 -8.95 -8.91 -10.99
CA GLU A 13 -9.66 -9.81 -11.92
C GLU A 13 -10.25 -11.02 -11.19
N VAL A 14 -9.67 -11.40 -10.06
CA VAL A 14 -10.19 -12.46 -9.19
C VAL A 14 -11.43 -11.99 -8.44
N CYS A 15 -11.44 -10.75 -7.96
CA CYS A 15 -12.50 -10.20 -7.14
C CYS A 15 -12.99 -8.82 -7.66
N PRO A 16 -13.48 -8.73 -8.92
CA PRO A 16 -13.84 -7.43 -9.50
C PRO A 16 -15.03 -6.76 -8.81
N ASP A 17 -15.93 -7.55 -8.25
CA ASP A 17 -17.12 -7.11 -7.52
C ASP A 17 -16.83 -6.52 -6.13
N LEU A 18 -15.61 -6.71 -5.61
CA LEU A 18 -15.15 -6.11 -4.36
C LEU A 18 -14.49 -4.73 -4.56
N LEU A 19 -14.39 -4.27 -5.80
CA LEU A 19 -13.88 -2.95 -6.15
C LEU A 19 -15.02 -2.00 -6.49
N PRO A 20 -14.89 -0.70 -6.21
CA PRO A 20 -15.91 0.28 -6.58
C PRO A 20 -16.00 0.52 -8.10
N GLY A 21 -15.03 0.01 -8.86
CA GLY A 21 -14.99 0.13 -10.31
C GLY A 21 -13.86 -0.73 -10.89
N LYS A 22 -13.31 -0.35 -12.06
CA LYS A 22 -12.33 -1.16 -12.76
C LYS A 22 -10.93 -1.03 -12.15
N GLY A 23 -10.43 -2.13 -11.59
CA GLY A 23 -9.05 -2.26 -11.12
C GLY A 23 -8.69 -1.29 -9.99
N TYR A 24 -7.41 -1.20 -9.67
CA TYR A 24 -6.92 -0.33 -8.60
C TYR A 24 -7.11 1.17 -8.88
N ALA A 25 -7.28 1.57 -10.13
CA ALA A 25 -7.58 2.96 -10.48
C ALA A 25 -8.90 3.43 -9.85
N SER A 26 -9.86 2.52 -9.62
CA SER A 26 -11.12 2.83 -8.95
C SER A 26 -10.97 3.16 -7.46
N LEU A 27 -9.82 2.82 -6.87
CA LEU A 27 -9.41 3.19 -5.51
C LEU A 27 -8.47 4.42 -5.50
N GLY A 28 -8.35 5.12 -6.62
CA GLY A 28 -7.55 6.34 -6.73
C GLY A 28 -6.06 6.12 -7.00
N PHE A 29 -5.62 4.89 -7.31
CA PHE A 29 -4.25 4.67 -7.76
C PHE A 29 -4.00 5.31 -9.12
N ILE A 30 -2.88 6.02 -9.26
CA ILE A 30 -2.50 6.72 -10.48
C ILE A 30 -1.62 5.80 -11.33
N TYR A 31 -1.94 5.68 -12.61
CA TYR A 31 -1.10 4.97 -13.59
C TYR A 31 -0.51 5.96 -14.58
N GLU A 32 0.79 5.82 -14.85
CA GLU A 32 1.45 6.52 -15.93
C GLU A 32 1.42 5.68 -17.21
N PRO A 33 1.34 6.30 -18.40
CA PRO A 33 1.37 5.57 -19.65
C PRO A 33 2.61 4.68 -19.79
N GLY A 34 2.41 3.42 -20.17
CA GLY A 34 3.50 2.45 -20.34
C GLY A 34 4.01 1.80 -19.06
N HIS A 35 3.37 2.05 -17.92
CA HIS A 35 3.71 1.41 -16.65
C HIS A 35 2.62 0.46 -16.19
N ASP A 36 3.02 -0.76 -15.81
CA ASP A 36 2.10 -1.80 -15.31
C ASP A 36 1.77 -1.66 -13.83
N LEU A 37 2.58 -0.91 -13.10
CA LEU A 37 2.36 -0.62 -11.69
C LEU A 37 1.94 0.84 -11.50
N PRO A 38 1.04 1.10 -10.56
CA PRO A 38 0.68 2.48 -10.25
C PRO A 38 1.82 3.23 -9.55
N VAL A 39 1.78 4.54 -9.65
CA VAL A 39 2.66 5.44 -8.89
C VAL A 39 2.60 5.08 -7.40
N GLY A 40 3.77 4.99 -6.78
CA GLY A 40 3.88 4.57 -5.38
C GLY A 40 4.05 3.07 -5.18
N MET A 41 4.12 2.30 -6.28
CA MET A 41 4.47 0.89 -6.24
C MET A 41 5.85 0.65 -6.84
N SER A 42 6.69 -0.11 -6.16
CA SER A 42 8.02 -0.48 -6.61
C SER A 42 8.13 -1.98 -6.75
N GLN A 43 8.71 -2.45 -7.86
CA GLN A 43 9.00 -3.87 -8.08
C GLN A 43 10.44 -4.16 -7.70
N ARG A 44 10.64 -5.24 -6.97
CA ARG A 44 11.97 -5.79 -6.64
C ARG A 44 11.95 -7.30 -6.64
N ARG A 45 13.02 -7.91 -7.16
CA ARG A 45 13.23 -9.35 -7.02
C ARG A 45 13.73 -9.66 -5.61
N HIS A 46 13.00 -10.51 -4.90
CA HIS A 46 13.34 -10.92 -3.53
C HIS A 46 12.97 -12.39 -3.32
N MET A 47 13.92 -13.19 -2.82
CA MET A 47 13.76 -14.64 -2.64
C MET A 47 13.30 -15.36 -3.91
N GLY A 48 13.89 -15.00 -5.07
CA GLY A 48 13.63 -15.66 -6.34
C GLY A 48 12.37 -15.23 -7.08
N ILE A 49 11.49 -14.43 -6.48
CA ILE A 49 10.26 -13.92 -7.11
C ILE A 49 10.21 -12.41 -7.15
N ASP A 50 9.56 -11.86 -8.16
CA ASP A 50 9.28 -10.43 -8.24
C ASP A 50 8.16 -10.07 -7.28
N ARG A 51 8.37 -9.00 -6.52
CA ARG A 51 7.43 -8.50 -5.51
C ARG A 51 7.17 -7.02 -5.69
N VAL A 52 5.97 -6.62 -5.35
CA VAL A 52 5.53 -5.23 -5.35
C VAL A 52 5.50 -4.71 -3.92
N PHE A 53 6.03 -3.50 -3.74
CA PHE A 53 6.11 -2.82 -2.45
C PHE A 53 5.53 -1.43 -2.59
N LEU A 54 4.82 -0.98 -1.57
CA LEU A 54 4.45 0.42 -1.42
C LEU A 54 5.70 1.27 -1.16
N ASN A 55 5.75 2.45 -1.77
CA ASN A 55 6.77 3.47 -1.47
C ASN A 55 6.11 4.81 -1.15
N CYS A 56 6.91 5.82 -0.81
CA CYS A 56 6.40 7.11 -0.34
C CYS A 56 5.40 7.77 -1.31
N ALA A 57 5.58 7.60 -2.62
CA ALA A 57 4.73 8.23 -3.62
C ALA A 57 3.29 7.70 -3.62
N VAL A 58 2.99 6.54 -3.00
CA VAL A 58 1.60 6.07 -2.91
C VAL A 58 0.72 7.05 -2.12
N CYS A 59 1.29 7.63 -1.04
CA CYS A 59 0.61 8.62 -0.21
C CYS A 59 1.02 10.07 -0.54
N HIS A 60 2.12 10.25 -1.29
CA HIS A 60 2.72 11.55 -1.57
C HIS A 60 2.93 11.78 -3.07
N ALA A 61 1.91 11.47 -3.86
CA ALA A 61 1.78 11.90 -5.25
C ALA A 61 0.30 12.06 -5.59
N ALA A 62 -0.04 13.10 -6.31
CA ALA A 62 -1.39 13.35 -6.77
C ALA A 62 -1.37 13.98 -8.16
N THR A 63 -2.54 14.14 -8.76
CA THR A 63 -2.67 14.85 -10.03
C THR A 63 -3.39 16.17 -9.84
N VAL A 64 -2.95 17.17 -10.59
CA VAL A 64 -3.62 18.48 -10.71
C VAL A 64 -4.00 18.75 -12.15
N ARG A 65 -5.02 19.57 -12.34
CA ARG A 65 -5.46 20.06 -13.65
C ARG A 65 -5.50 21.58 -13.62
N THR A 66 -5.08 22.22 -14.69
CA THR A 66 -5.15 23.68 -14.84
C THR A 66 -6.55 24.15 -15.24
N SER A 67 -7.37 23.24 -15.78
CA SER A 67 -8.79 23.44 -16.07
C SER A 67 -9.52 22.09 -16.00
N PRO A 68 -10.86 22.05 -15.93
CA PRO A 68 -11.62 20.80 -15.92
C PRO A 68 -11.28 19.85 -17.08
N ASP A 69 -11.01 20.39 -18.25
CA ASP A 69 -10.73 19.64 -19.49
C ASP A 69 -9.23 19.37 -19.71
N ALA A 70 -8.36 19.94 -18.89
CA ALA A 70 -6.92 19.73 -19.02
C ALA A 70 -6.52 18.29 -18.62
N LYS A 71 -5.50 17.76 -19.29
CA LYS A 71 -4.89 16.50 -18.87
C LYS A 71 -4.33 16.64 -17.45
N PRO A 72 -4.55 15.63 -16.59
CA PRO A 72 -3.97 15.64 -15.26
C PRO A 72 -2.43 15.58 -15.34
N MET A 73 -1.76 16.39 -14.55
CA MET A 73 -0.32 16.39 -14.36
C MET A 73 0.01 15.73 -13.03
N LEU A 74 0.92 14.77 -13.04
CA LEU A 74 1.43 14.14 -11.80
C LEU A 74 2.33 15.13 -11.05
N VAL A 75 2.07 15.30 -9.76
CA VAL A 75 2.86 16.13 -8.85
C VAL A 75 3.40 15.26 -7.73
N ALA A 76 4.71 15.02 -7.75
CA ALA A 76 5.40 14.31 -6.68
C ALA A 76 5.51 15.17 -5.42
N GLY A 77 5.42 14.53 -4.25
CA GLY A 77 5.43 15.21 -2.95
C GLY A 77 4.10 15.84 -2.54
N MET A 78 3.11 15.85 -3.43
CA MET A 78 1.76 16.32 -3.13
C MET A 78 0.97 15.26 -2.34
N PRO A 79 0.06 15.64 -1.42
CA PRO A 79 -0.85 14.70 -0.79
C PRO A 79 -1.65 13.89 -1.81
N ALA A 80 -1.73 12.58 -1.66
CA ALA A 80 -2.49 11.69 -2.54
C ALA A 80 -3.99 11.80 -2.23
N ASN A 81 -4.61 12.93 -2.55
CA ASN A 81 -5.98 13.28 -2.20
C ASN A 81 -7.07 12.38 -2.82
N GLN A 82 -6.72 11.59 -3.83
CA GLN A 82 -7.64 10.67 -4.49
C GLN A 82 -7.50 9.21 -4.04
N LEU A 83 -6.43 8.86 -3.32
CA LEU A 83 -6.17 7.48 -2.89
C LEU A 83 -7.10 7.07 -1.74
N ASP A 84 -7.90 6.05 -1.97
CA ASP A 84 -8.64 5.34 -0.91
C ASP A 84 -7.79 4.19 -0.36
N LEU A 85 -6.93 4.51 0.60
CA LEU A 85 -6.04 3.52 1.22
C LEU A 85 -6.81 2.51 2.07
N MET A 86 -7.85 2.95 2.78
CA MET A 86 -8.70 2.05 3.56
C MET A 86 -9.46 1.09 2.64
N GLY A 87 -10.04 1.60 1.56
CA GLY A 87 -10.70 0.78 0.54
C GLY A 87 -9.74 -0.25 -0.06
N PHE A 88 -8.49 0.11 -0.35
CA PHE A 88 -7.47 -0.83 -0.81
C PHE A 88 -7.18 -1.93 0.22
N GLN A 89 -7.01 -1.57 1.49
CA GLN A 89 -6.77 -2.54 2.56
C GLN A 89 -7.95 -3.51 2.73
N LYS A 90 -9.19 -2.98 2.75
CA LYS A 90 -10.42 -3.77 2.81
C LYS A 90 -10.56 -4.69 1.59
N PHE A 91 -10.29 -4.18 0.39
CA PHE A 91 -10.30 -4.98 -0.85
C PHE A 91 -9.34 -6.16 -0.78
N VAL A 92 -8.07 -5.90 -0.45
CA VAL A 92 -7.07 -6.97 -0.37
C VAL A 92 -7.49 -8.02 0.65
N GLN A 93 -7.94 -7.60 1.83
CA GLN A 93 -8.40 -8.50 2.89
C GLN A 93 -9.60 -9.35 2.43
N ALA A 94 -10.59 -8.72 1.86
CA ALA A 94 -11.79 -9.41 1.41
C ALA A 94 -11.46 -10.41 0.28
N CYS A 95 -10.65 -9.99 -0.70
CA CYS A 95 -10.31 -10.83 -1.84
C CYS A 95 -9.45 -12.05 -1.46
N VAL A 96 -8.44 -11.90 -0.60
CA VAL A 96 -7.60 -13.06 -0.21
C VAL A 96 -8.35 -14.07 0.66
N ASN A 97 -9.43 -13.64 1.32
CA ASN A 97 -10.33 -14.52 2.09
C ASN A 97 -11.52 -15.06 1.25
N ASP A 98 -11.70 -14.55 0.03
CA ASP A 98 -12.76 -15.00 -0.85
C ASP A 98 -12.51 -16.45 -1.33
N ARG A 99 -13.61 -17.19 -1.58
CA ARG A 99 -13.59 -18.55 -2.13
C ARG A 99 -12.90 -18.65 -3.49
N ARG A 100 -12.83 -17.55 -4.25
CA ARG A 100 -12.18 -17.45 -5.56
C ARG A 100 -10.66 -17.35 -5.46
N PHE A 101 -10.11 -16.95 -4.32
CA PHE A 101 -8.66 -16.82 -4.15
C PHE A 101 -8.04 -18.18 -3.82
N THR A 102 -8.02 -19.06 -4.82
CA THR A 102 -7.46 -20.42 -4.76
C THR A 102 -6.45 -20.64 -5.90
N PRO A 103 -5.50 -21.56 -5.76
CA PRO A 103 -4.59 -21.90 -6.85
C PRO A 103 -5.31 -22.23 -8.17
N ALA A 104 -6.40 -22.98 -8.11
CA ALA A 104 -7.18 -23.37 -9.28
C ALA A 104 -7.79 -22.18 -10.05
N GLN A 105 -8.11 -21.11 -9.35
CA GLN A 105 -8.70 -19.91 -9.95
C GLN A 105 -7.66 -18.84 -10.31
N VAL A 106 -6.60 -18.73 -9.53
CA VAL A 106 -5.62 -17.63 -9.64
C VAL A 106 -4.49 -17.97 -10.60
N VAL A 107 -3.95 -19.21 -10.55
CA VAL A 107 -2.78 -19.60 -11.36
C VAL A 107 -3.06 -19.52 -12.87
N PRO A 108 -4.22 -19.96 -13.40
CA PRO A 108 -4.51 -19.79 -14.83
C PRO A 108 -4.55 -18.32 -15.29
N ARG A 109 -5.08 -17.40 -14.44
CA ARG A 109 -5.09 -15.96 -14.74
C ARG A 109 -3.67 -15.37 -14.78
N ILE A 110 -2.81 -15.84 -13.86
CA ILE A 110 -1.39 -15.44 -13.88
C ILE A 110 -0.73 -15.94 -15.16
N ALA A 111 -0.94 -17.20 -15.55
CA ALA A 111 -0.38 -17.78 -16.76
C ALA A 111 -0.81 -17.00 -18.01
N GLU A 112 -2.09 -16.67 -18.12
CA GLU A 112 -2.63 -15.86 -19.21
C GLU A 112 -1.97 -14.47 -19.26
N LYS A 113 -1.92 -13.78 -18.13
CA LYS A 113 -1.42 -12.40 -18.05
C LYS A 113 0.10 -12.29 -18.22
N SER A 114 0.86 -13.30 -17.81
CA SER A 114 2.31 -13.35 -17.92
C SER A 114 2.82 -13.87 -19.28
N GLY A 115 1.92 -14.36 -20.13
CA GLY A 115 2.29 -15.02 -21.38
C GLY A 115 2.78 -16.47 -21.19
N GLY A 116 2.50 -17.07 -20.05
CA GLY A 116 2.87 -18.44 -19.68
C GLY A 116 3.71 -18.52 -18.40
N LEU A 117 3.63 -19.66 -17.73
CA LEU A 117 4.42 -19.96 -16.52
C LEU A 117 5.30 -21.17 -16.74
N GLY A 118 6.47 -21.18 -16.11
CA GLY A 118 7.27 -22.39 -15.98
C GLY A 118 6.57 -23.43 -15.07
N ILE A 119 6.86 -24.71 -15.30
CA ILE A 119 6.24 -25.83 -14.55
C ILE A 119 6.42 -25.64 -13.04
N LEU A 120 7.58 -25.16 -12.58
CA LEU A 120 7.88 -24.90 -11.18
C LEU A 120 7.01 -23.77 -10.62
N ASP A 121 6.87 -22.68 -11.38
CA ASP A 121 6.06 -21.54 -10.99
C ASP A 121 4.58 -21.92 -10.88
N GLU A 122 4.07 -22.64 -11.90
CA GLU A 122 2.68 -23.04 -11.99
C GLU A 122 2.27 -24.03 -10.90
N ARG A 123 3.11 -25.04 -10.64
CA ARG A 123 2.76 -26.16 -9.75
C ARG A 123 3.18 -25.99 -8.30
N ILE A 124 4.17 -25.15 -8.02
CA ILE A 124 4.74 -25.05 -6.68
C ILE A 124 4.74 -23.59 -6.20
N ILE A 125 5.39 -22.67 -6.91
CA ILE A 125 5.66 -21.32 -6.39
C ILE A 125 4.39 -20.52 -6.19
N TYR A 126 3.53 -20.41 -7.23
CA TYR A 126 2.28 -19.66 -7.10
C TYR A 126 1.24 -20.32 -6.21
N PRO A 127 1.00 -21.65 -6.28
CA PRO A 127 0.11 -22.29 -5.31
C PRO A 127 0.54 -22.07 -3.87
N LEU A 128 1.83 -22.25 -3.55
CA LEU A 128 2.37 -21.95 -2.22
C LEU A 128 2.26 -20.46 -1.89
N GLY A 129 2.59 -19.59 -2.86
CA GLY A 129 2.50 -18.14 -2.71
C GLY A 129 1.09 -17.65 -2.39
N ILE A 130 0.05 -18.27 -2.94
CA ILE A 130 -1.35 -17.96 -2.66
C ILE A 130 -1.70 -18.29 -1.20
N HIS A 131 -1.29 -19.45 -0.70
CA HIS A 131 -1.50 -19.80 0.70
C HIS A 131 -0.73 -18.88 1.65
N LEU A 132 0.56 -18.66 1.36
CA LEU A 132 1.39 -17.74 2.16
C LEU A 132 0.89 -16.30 2.14
N MET A 133 0.31 -15.85 1.03
CA MET A 133 -0.30 -14.53 0.94
C MET A 133 -1.55 -14.45 1.81
N ARG A 134 -2.41 -15.48 1.78
CA ARG A 134 -3.59 -15.56 2.65
C ARG A 134 -3.20 -15.48 4.12
N ASP A 135 -2.24 -16.31 4.54
CA ASP A 135 -1.78 -16.35 5.94
C ASP A 135 -1.07 -15.04 6.33
N GLY A 136 -0.23 -14.51 5.44
CA GLY A 136 0.48 -13.25 5.67
C GLY A 136 -0.45 -12.04 5.73
N VAL A 137 -1.47 -12.01 4.89
CA VAL A 137 -2.51 -10.96 4.92
C VAL A 137 -3.38 -11.13 6.15
N ALA A 138 -3.78 -12.35 6.51
CA ALA A 138 -4.52 -12.60 7.74
C ALA A 138 -3.73 -12.14 8.98
N GLY A 139 -2.43 -12.43 9.04
CA GLY A 139 -1.57 -12.00 10.14
C GLY A 139 -1.35 -10.48 10.21
N LEU A 140 -1.15 -9.83 9.07
CA LEU A 140 -0.98 -8.37 9.01
C LEU A 140 -2.30 -7.66 9.29
N LEU A 141 -3.37 -8.10 8.66
CA LEU A 141 -4.68 -7.45 8.75
C LEU A 141 -5.41 -7.81 10.03
N GLY A 142 -5.05 -8.92 10.68
CA GLY A 142 -5.45 -9.17 12.06
C GLY A 142 -4.98 -8.05 13.00
N ARG A 143 -3.78 -7.52 12.76
CA ARG A 143 -3.27 -6.34 13.48
C ARG A 143 -3.96 -5.04 13.05
N LEU A 144 -4.32 -4.91 11.78
CA LEU A 144 -5.01 -3.73 11.24
C LEU A 144 -6.53 -3.84 11.34
N ASN A 145 -7.06 -4.78 12.12
CA ASN A 145 -8.50 -5.01 12.24
C ASN A 145 -9.28 -3.81 12.79
N PHE A 146 -8.58 -2.87 13.42
CA PHE A 146 -9.17 -1.61 13.88
C PHE A 146 -9.84 -0.81 12.74
N ILE A 147 -9.44 -0.98 11.48
CA ILE A 147 -10.09 -0.30 10.33
C ILE A 147 -11.56 -0.67 10.19
N HIS A 148 -11.99 -1.82 10.71
CA HIS A 148 -13.40 -2.21 10.73
C HIS A 148 -14.19 -1.64 11.91
N LEU A 149 -13.48 -1.05 12.88
CA LEU A 149 -14.09 -0.35 14.03
C LEU A 149 -14.28 1.15 13.76
N GLN A 150 -13.82 1.61 12.63
CA GLN A 150 -13.84 3.02 12.22
C GLN A 150 -14.86 3.26 11.11
N PRO A 151 -15.43 4.47 11.00
CA PRO A 151 -16.15 4.88 9.80
C PRO A 151 -15.20 4.91 8.59
N ASP A 152 -15.74 4.85 7.39
CA ASP A 152 -14.93 4.98 6.17
C ASP A 152 -14.26 6.35 6.13
N TRP A 153 -12.93 6.35 5.94
CA TRP A 153 -12.16 7.60 5.95
C TRP A 153 -12.37 8.43 4.68
N GLY A 154 -12.69 7.75 3.56
CA GLY A 154 -12.66 8.33 2.23
C GLY A 154 -11.24 8.52 1.71
N PRO A 155 -11.12 9.03 0.48
CA PRO A 155 -9.81 9.21 -0.17
C PRO A 155 -8.97 10.30 0.52
N GLY A 156 -7.66 10.18 0.35
CA GLY A 156 -6.69 11.17 0.82
C GLY A 156 -6.30 11.06 2.29
N ARG A 157 -6.71 10.01 2.98
CA ARG A 157 -6.58 9.87 4.44
C ARG A 157 -5.94 8.58 4.89
N VAL A 158 -5.37 8.62 6.09
CA VAL A 158 -4.79 7.46 6.77
C VAL A 158 -4.89 7.66 8.29
N ASP A 159 -5.06 6.56 9.03
CA ASP A 159 -4.90 6.56 10.48
C ASP A 159 -3.51 6.04 10.86
N THR A 160 -2.55 6.95 10.98
CA THR A 160 -1.18 6.62 11.36
C THR A 160 -1.05 6.31 12.86
N PHE A 161 -1.89 6.88 13.70
CA PHE A 161 -1.85 6.68 15.15
C PHE A 161 -2.29 5.27 15.55
N ASN A 162 -3.43 4.83 15.05
CA ASN A 162 -3.91 3.48 15.32
C ASN A 162 -3.11 2.42 14.57
N SER A 163 -2.56 2.72 13.39
CA SER A 163 -1.61 1.85 12.72
C SER A 163 -0.36 1.58 13.57
N ALA A 164 0.20 2.60 14.23
CA ALA A 164 1.31 2.44 15.16
C ALA A 164 0.90 1.61 16.39
N LYS A 165 -0.25 1.91 17.01
CA LYS A 165 -0.77 1.11 18.13
C LYS A 165 -0.91 -0.37 17.76
N ALA A 166 -1.42 -0.66 16.55
CA ALA A 166 -1.57 -2.02 16.03
C ALA A 166 -0.20 -2.74 15.89
N ILE A 167 0.81 -2.04 15.37
CA ILE A 167 2.17 -2.59 15.24
C ILE A 167 2.76 -2.93 16.60
N PHE A 168 2.53 -2.09 17.61
CA PHE A 168 2.99 -2.32 18.98
C PHE A 168 2.10 -3.27 19.79
N GLY A 169 1.04 -3.83 19.19
CA GLY A 169 0.19 -4.83 19.82
C GLY A 169 -0.74 -4.26 20.90
N VAL A 170 -1.09 -2.98 20.80
CA VAL A 170 -2.07 -2.36 21.73
C VAL A 170 -3.44 -2.98 21.49
N PRO A 171 -4.12 -3.50 22.53
CA PRO A 171 -5.45 -4.09 22.39
C PRO A 171 -6.50 -3.00 22.20
N PHE A 172 -7.10 -2.94 21.01
CA PHE A 172 -8.09 -1.90 20.65
C PHE A 172 -9.36 -1.96 21.51
N GLU A 173 -9.71 -3.12 22.03
CA GLU A 173 -10.88 -3.34 22.89
C GLU A 173 -10.78 -2.61 24.24
N ARG A 174 -9.56 -2.22 24.60
CA ARG A 174 -9.27 -1.48 25.84
C ARG A 174 -9.12 0.02 25.64
N LEU A 175 -9.16 0.48 24.39
CA LEU A 175 -9.03 1.91 24.09
C LEU A 175 -10.36 2.65 24.33
N PRO A 176 -10.30 3.89 24.82
CA PRO A 176 -11.46 4.79 24.79
C PRO A 176 -11.97 4.95 23.37
N LYS A 177 -13.28 5.16 23.20
CA LYS A 177 -13.89 5.34 21.87
C LYS A 177 -13.28 6.51 21.10
N GLU A 178 -12.88 7.54 21.80
CA GLU A 178 -12.24 8.76 21.27
C GLU A 178 -10.87 8.47 20.66
N GLU A 179 -10.21 7.40 21.09
CA GLU A 179 -8.91 6.99 20.56
C GLU A 179 -8.97 5.98 19.40
N LEU A 180 -10.18 5.49 19.09
CA LEU A 180 -10.35 4.51 18.00
C LEU A 180 -10.25 5.15 16.61
N VAL A 181 -10.33 6.47 16.49
CA VAL A 181 -10.26 7.19 15.21
C VAL A 181 -9.20 8.27 15.30
N GLY A 182 -8.06 8.00 14.65
CA GLY A 182 -6.93 8.94 14.56
C GLY A 182 -6.62 9.33 13.10
N VAL A 183 -7.67 9.54 12.31
CA VAL A 183 -7.56 9.79 10.87
C VAL A 183 -7.02 11.18 10.59
N ALA A 184 -6.05 11.26 9.68
CA ALA A 184 -5.46 12.50 9.21
C ALA A 184 -5.29 12.49 7.68
N ASP A 185 -5.22 13.66 7.07
CA ASP A 185 -4.90 13.81 5.66
C ASP A 185 -3.43 13.50 5.41
N PHE A 186 -3.09 13.01 4.20
CA PHE A 186 -1.69 12.88 3.81
C PHE A 186 -1.04 14.26 3.73
N PRO A 187 0.12 14.50 4.34
CA PRO A 187 0.81 15.78 4.24
C PRO A 187 1.58 15.90 2.93
N ALA A 188 1.83 17.15 2.48
CA ALA A 188 2.83 17.41 1.46
C ALA A 188 4.23 17.15 2.01
N ILE A 189 5.10 16.55 1.19
CA ILE A 189 6.49 16.25 1.56
C ILE A 189 7.53 17.00 0.72
N TRP A 190 7.13 17.95 -0.10
CA TRP A 190 8.06 18.84 -0.81
C TRP A 190 8.74 19.84 0.13
N ASN A 191 9.86 20.40 -0.33
CA ASN A 191 10.66 21.40 0.41
C ASN A 191 11.15 20.91 1.78
N GLN A 192 11.43 19.62 1.92
CA GLN A 192 11.85 19.03 3.21
C GLN A 192 13.14 19.64 3.75
N GLY A 193 14.09 20.00 2.87
CA GLY A 193 15.36 20.61 3.29
C GLY A 193 15.20 21.86 4.16
N ARG A 194 14.13 22.65 3.94
CA ARG A 194 13.81 23.83 4.75
C ARG A 194 13.24 23.50 6.13
N LYS A 195 12.88 22.25 6.35
CA LYS A 195 12.29 21.77 7.60
C LYS A 195 13.34 21.12 8.54
N GLN A 196 14.60 21.13 8.13
CA GLN A 196 15.70 20.60 8.95
C GLN A 196 15.76 21.36 10.29
N GLY A 197 15.82 20.62 11.39
CA GLY A 197 15.81 21.19 12.75
C GLY A 197 14.42 21.55 13.30
N MET A 198 13.34 21.41 12.49
CA MET A 198 11.97 21.53 12.99
C MET A 198 11.53 20.23 13.67
N GLN A 199 10.48 20.32 14.49
CA GLN A 199 9.80 19.13 15.00
C GLN A 199 8.97 18.50 13.88
N LEU A 200 9.32 17.28 13.50
CA LEU A 200 8.76 16.57 12.36
C LEU A 200 7.92 15.39 12.82
N HIS A 201 7.06 14.88 11.94
CA HIS A 201 5.97 13.97 12.21
C HIS A 201 4.85 14.60 13.06
N TRP A 202 3.74 13.87 13.18
CA TRP A 202 2.59 14.30 13.98
C TRP A 202 2.89 14.41 15.48
N ASP A 203 3.83 13.60 15.96
CA ASP A 203 4.27 13.55 17.35
C ASP A 203 5.45 14.50 17.65
N GLY A 204 6.01 15.16 16.61
CA GLY A 204 7.16 16.04 16.75
C GLY A 204 8.45 15.34 17.16
N ASN A 205 8.53 14.03 16.99
CA ASN A 205 9.58 13.18 17.58
C ASN A 205 10.88 13.14 16.77
N ASN A 206 10.91 13.69 15.57
CA ASN A 206 12.10 13.77 14.74
C ASN A 206 12.49 15.24 14.49
N SER A 207 13.76 15.55 14.60
CA SER A 207 14.32 16.87 14.29
C SER A 207 15.17 16.90 13.02
N ARG A 208 15.39 15.74 12.41
CA ARG A 208 16.17 15.58 11.17
C ARG A 208 15.28 14.96 10.08
N VAL A 209 15.37 15.52 8.88
CA VAL A 209 14.59 15.06 7.72
C VAL A 209 14.90 13.60 7.37
N GLU A 210 16.18 13.20 7.41
CA GLU A 210 16.59 11.83 7.12
C GLU A 210 16.01 10.82 8.11
N GLU A 211 16.05 11.16 9.40
CA GLU A 211 15.48 10.34 10.46
C GLU A 211 13.96 10.20 10.30
N ARG A 212 13.28 11.30 10.00
CA ARG A 212 11.86 11.32 9.72
C ARG A 212 11.50 10.43 8.53
N ASN A 213 12.26 10.49 7.43
CA ASN A 213 12.02 9.69 6.25
C ASN A 213 12.27 8.20 6.51
N LEU A 214 13.30 7.86 7.29
CA LEU A 214 13.55 6.49 7.75
C LEU A 214 12.42 5.97 8.65
N SER A 215 11.98 6.76 9.62
CA SER A 215 10.86 6.40 10.51
C SER A 215 9.57 6.14 9.72
N ALA A 216 9.26 6.98 8.72
CA ALA A 216 8.13 6.77 7.84
C ALA A 216 8.26 5.47 7.02
N ALA A 217 9.45 5.16 6.51
CA ALA A 217 9.69 3.92 5.78
C ALA A 217 9.50 2.67 6.68
N PHE A 218 9.97 2.71 7.92
CA PHE A 218 9.74 1.63 8.89
C PHE A 218 8.27 1.50 9.24
N GLY A 219 7.56 2.61 9.44
CA GLY A 219 6.12 2.62 9.69
C GLY A 219 5.29 2.01 8.54
N THR A 220 5.79 2.06 7.31
CA THR A 220 5.17 1.41 6.14
C THR A 220 5.64 -0.03 5.90
N GLY A 221 6.42 -0.59 6.81
CA GLY A 221 6.84 -1.99 6.80
C GLY A 221 8.21 -2.28 6.18
N ALA A 222 9.04 -1.25 5.96
CA ALA A 222 10.44 -1.48 5.63
C ALA A 222 11.17 -2.12 6.82
N THR A 223 12.23 -2.87 6.52
CA THR A 223 13.10 -3.45 7.55
C THR A 223 14.53 -2.95 7.40
N PRO A 224 15.34 -2.92 8.46
CA PRO A 224 16.73 -2.45 8.37
C PRO A 224 17.57 -3.17 7.31
N LYS A 225 17.25 -4.44 7.01
CA LYS A 225 17.96 -5.24 6.01
C LYS A 225 17.52 -4.95 4.56
N LEU A 226 16.33 -4.41 4.36
CA LEU A 226 15.73 -4.26 3.03
C LEU A 226 15.52 -2.80 2.63
N ILE A 227 15.77 -1.86 3.53
CA ILE A 227 15.62 -0.44 3.24
C ILE A 227 16.70 0.04 2.27
N ASP A 228 16.29 0.82 1.30
CA ASP A 228 17.18 1.47 0.35
C ASP A 228 17.51 2.87 0.84
N HIS A 229 18.60 2.97 1.62
CA HIS A 229 19.06 4.25 2.19
C HIS A 229 19.34 5.30 1.11
N ALA A 230 19.88 4.89 -0.05
CA ALA A 230 20.17 5.81 -1.13
C ALA A 230 18.87 6.36 -1.77
N ALA A 231 17.82 5.54 -1.88
CA ALA A 231 16.51 6.02 -2.33
C ALA A 231 15.88 6.98 -1.30
N ILE A 232 15.98 6.67 -0.01
CA ILE A 232 15.44 7.54 1.06
C ILE A 232 16.16 8.89 1.09
N ALA A 233 17.47 8.92 0.89
CA ALA A 233 18.26 10.16 0.87
C ALA A 233 17.94 11.09 -0.31
N ARG A 234 17.24 10.60 -1.34
CA ARG A 234 16.79 11.42 -2.49
C ARG A 234 15.43 12.08 -2.30
N ILE A 235 14.72 11.75 -1.24
CA ILE A 235 13.43 12.33 -0.89
C ILE A 235 13.63 13.64 -0.11
#